data_286229864ac9a189c6f0ce4b9e81c5d0
#
_entry.id   286229864ac9a189c6f0ce4b9e81c5d0
#
_cell.length_a   1.000
_cell.length_b   1.000
_cell.length_c   1.000
_cell.angle_alpha   90.00
_cell.angle_beta   90.00
_cell.angle_gamma   90.00
#
_symmetry.space_group_name_H-M   'P 1'
#
loop_
_entity.id
_entity.type
_entity.pdbx_description
1 polymer ?
#
loop_
_entity_poly.entity_id
_entity_poly.type
_entity_poly.pdbx_seq_one_letter_code
_entity_poly.pdbx_strand_id
1 'polypeptide(L)'
;LAALKDSHKGERCFLIGNGPSLRQTDLTLLKNEFTFGFNRIFLAAEELHFTPSCLVSINDLVIEQSAEEFRALQLPKFFSWRARRYLGMAEDITYLYTTYTTPKFATDVCGRVWEGATVTYVALQLAYHMGFSTVILVGVDHSFVTQGKPNTTVQSEGDDPNHFSSAYFGKGFRWQLPDLETSE
;
A
#
# COMPACT_ATOMS: atom_id res chain seq x y z
N LEU A 1 -7.87 -9.13 -13.14
CA LEU A 1 -8.36 -9.47 -11.78
C LEU A 1 -8.94 -10.89 -11.74
N ALA A 2 -9.82 -11.26 -12.66
CA ALA A 2 -10.42 -12.61 -12.65
C ALA A 2 -9.38 -13.74 -12.70
N ALA A 3 -8.29 -13.56 -13.44
CA ALA A 3 -7.19 -14.53 -13.51
C ALA A 3 -6.39 -14.69 -12.20
N LEU A 4 -6.52 -13.73 -11.28
CA LEU A 4 -5.87 -13.79 -9.97
C LEU A 4 -6.68 -14.57 -8.93
N LYS A 5 -7.95 -14.87 -9.20
CA LYS A 5 -8.80 -15.60 -8.26
C LYS A 5 -8.22 -16.97 -7.97
N ASP A 6 -8.03 -17.25 -6.67
CA ASP A 6 -7.45 -18.50 -6.16
C ASP A 6 -6.06 -18.88 -6.73
N SER A 7 -5.34 -17.91 -7.33
CA SER A 7 -4.00 -18.14 -7.94
C SER A 7 -2.93 -18.57 -6.91
N HIS A 8 -3.16 -18.28 -5.63
CA HIS A 8 -2.27 -18.64 -4.50
C HIS A 8 -3.03 -19.40 -3.40
N LYS A 9 -3.94 -20.29 -3.84
CA LYS A 9 -4.81 -21.02 -2.91
C LYS A 9 -4.02 -21.86 -1.91
N GLY A 10 -4.24 -21.57 -0.62
CA GLY A 10 -3.63 -22.29 0.49
C GLY A 10 -2.22 -21.81 0.86
N GLU A 11 -1.64 -20.88 0.10
CA GLU A 11 -0.34 -20.28 0.41
C GLU A 11 -0.47 -19.21 1.51
N ARG A 12 0.66 -18.70 1.97
CA ARG A 12 0.75 -17.53 2.85
C ARG A 12 1.30 -16.33 2.11
N CYS A 13 0.99 -15.14 2.57
CA CYS A 13 1.59 -13.90 2.09
C CYS A 13 1.91 -12.94 3.21
N PHE A 14 2.70 -11.92 2.89
CA PHE A 14 3.10 -10.86 3.79
C PHE A 14 2.62 -9.51 3.26
N LEU A 15 1.98 -8.73 4.10
CA LEU A 15 1.62 -7.34 3.81
C LEU A 15 2.63 -6.42 4.47
N ILE A 16 3.40 -5.70 3.65
CA ILE A 16 4.52 -4.89 4.10
C ILE A 16 4.08 -3.42 4.15
N GLY A 17 3.82 -2.94 5.35
CA GLY A 17 3.57 -1.54 5.63
C GLY A 17 4.83 -0.68 5.51
N ASN A 18 4.73 0.57 5.93
CA ASN A 18 5.85 1.51 5.85
C ASN A 18 6.26 2.06 7.22
N GLY A 19 5.81 1.43 8.30
CA GLY A 19 6.08 1.88 9.65
C GLY A 19 7.54 1.78 10.06
N PRO A 20 7.96 2.54 11.10
CA PRO A 20 9.34 2.57 11.57
C PRO A 20 9.91 1.22 12.00
N SER A 21 9.06 0.27 12.40
CA SER A 21 9.47 -1.09 12.79
C SER A 21 10.15 -1.87 11.66
N LEU A 22 9.95 -1.48 10.40
CA LEU A 22 10.66 -2.10 9.26
C LEU A 22 12.18 -1.97 9.38
N ARG A 23 12.71 -0.90 10.00
CA ARG A 23 14.16 -0.73 10.20
C ARG A 23 14.78 -1.81 11.09
N GLN A 24 13.96 -2.48 11.90
CA GLN A 24 14.38 -3.53 12.82
C GLN A 24 14.03 -4.92 12.30
N THR A 25 13.44 -5.00 11.12
CA THR A 25 12.96 -6.26 10.53
C THR A 25 13.92 -6.70 9.44
N ASP A 26 14.41 -7.93 9.53
CA ASP A 26 15.20 -8.53 8.46
C ASP A 26 14.30 -9.00 7.30
N LEU A 27 14.12 -8.12 6.33
CA LEU A 27 13.29 -8.39 5.14
C LEU A 27 13.94 -9.41 4.18
N THR A 28 15.21 -9.76 4.35
CA THR A 28 15.86 -10.79 3.51
C THR A 28 15.25 -12.17 3.70
N LEU A 29 14.63 -12.41 4.87
CA LEU A 29 13.88 -13.64 5.17
C LEU A 29 12.64 -13.80 4.29
N LEU A 30 12.15 -12.74 3.66
CA LEU A 30 10.95 -12.74 2.80
C LEU A 30 11.27 -12.98 1.32
N LYS A 31 12.52 -13.27 0.97
CA LYS A 31 12.99 -13.40 -0.43
C LYS A 31 12.18 -14.41 -1.27
N ASN A 32 11.68 -15.47 -0.66
CA ASN A 32 10.92 -16.52 -1.32
C ASN A 32 9.43 -16.50 -0.96
N GLU A 33 8.96 -15.44 -0.31
CA GLU A 33 7.59 -15.27 0.10
C GLU A 33 6.84 -14.35 -0.86
N PHE A 34 5.53 -14.52 -0.98
CA PHE A 34 4.71 -13.55 -1.69
C PHE A 34 4.46 -12.34 -0.80
N THR A 35 4.81 -11.16 -1.31
CA THR A 35 4.75 -9.93 -0.52
C THR A 35 3.98 -8.83 -1.25
N PHE A 36 3.05 -8.18 -0.55
CA PHE A 36 2.40 -6.95 -0.99
C PHE A 36 3.11 -5.76 -0.34
N GLY A 37 3.68 -4.88 -1.11
CA GLY A 37 4.24 -3.63 -0.62
C GLY A 37 3.27 -2.47 -0.81
N PHE A 38 3.31 -1.47 0.08
CA PHE A 38 2.34 -0.37 0.08
C PHE A 38 2.96 0.97 -0.29
N ASN A 39 2.22 1.77 -1.06
CA ASN A 39 2.55 3.16 -1.33
C ASN A 39 4.02 3.33 -1.76
N ARG A 40 4.80 4.10 -1.01
CA ARG A 40 6.21 4.39 -1.32
C ARG A 40 7.21 3.34 -0.82
N ILE A 41 6.80 2.08 -0.70
CA ILE A 41 7.68 0.96 -0.30
C ILE A 41 8.90 0.79 -1.23
N PHE A 42 8.86 1.36 -2.42
CA PHE A 42 10.01 1.32 -3.34
C PHE A 42 11.28 1.96 -2.76
N LEU A 43 11.16 2.85 -1.76
CA LEU A 43 12.30 3.37 -1.02
C LEU A 43 13.07 2.26 -0.27
N ALA A 44 12.41 1.16 0.08
CA ALA A 44 13.05 0.02 0.73
C ALA A 44 14.03 -0.72 -0.18
N ALA A 45 13.96 -0.54 -1.50
CA ALA A 45 14.92 -1.16 -2.42
C ALA A 45 16.34 -0.66 -2.16
N GLU A 46 16.51 0.62 -1.89
CA GLU A 46 17.81 1.22 -1.58
C GLU A 46 18.18 1.11 -0.10
N GLU A 47 17.22 1.40 0.79
CA GLU A 47 17.48 1.50 2.24
C GLU A 47 17.52 0.14 2.95
N LEU A 48 16.72 -0.83 2.50
CA LEU A 48 16.54 -2.13 3.15
C LEU A 48 16.82 -3.33 2.22
N HIS A 49 17.27 -3.08 0.99
CA HIS A 49 17.52 -4.10 -0.03
C HIS A 49 16.33 -5.04 -0.27
N PHE A 50 15.12 -4.47 -0.25
CA PHE A 50 13.88 -5.21 -0.36
C PHE A 50 13.00 -4.71 -1.51
N THR A 51 12.49 -5.64 -2.33
CA THR A 51 11.49 -5.37 -3.38
C THR A 51 10.33 -6.35 -3.22
N PRO A 52 9.09 -5.87 -3.10
CA PRO A 52 7.93 -6.74 -2.93
C PRO A 52 7.54 -7.47 -4.23
N SER A 53 6.74 -8.54 -4.11
CA SER A 53 6.17 -9.27 -5.25
C SER A 53 5.18 -8.44 -6.05
N CYS A 54 4.43 -7.56 -5.38
CA CYS A 54 3.55 -6.58 -6.01
C CYS A 54 3.37 -5.34 -5.12
N LEU A 55 2.87 -4.26 -5.71
CA LEU A 55 2.62 -3.00 -5.02
C LEU A 55 1.13 -2.68 -5.00
N VAL A 56 0.63 -2.14 -3.89
CA VAL A 56 -0.73 -1.62 -3.75
C VAL A 56 -0.67 -0.17 -3.29
N SER A 57 -1.37 0.73 -3.98
CA SER A 57 -1.53 2.12 -3.54
C SER A 57 -2.89 2.67 -3.97
N ILE A 58 -3.56 3.37 -3.05
CA ILE A 58 -4.89 3.94 -3.26
C ILE A 58 -4.97 5.44 -2.92
N ASN A 59 -3.97 5.98 -2.24
CA ASN A 59 -3.95 7.39 -1.84
C ASN A 59 -3.59 8.27 -3.03
N ASP A 60 -4.54 9.10 -3.48
CA ASP A 60 -4.39 9.96 -4.66
C ASP A 60 -3.21 10.93 -4.54
N LEU A 61 -2.94 11.50 -3.35
CA LEU A 61 -1.82 12.42 -3.14
C LEU A 61 -0.46 11.72 -3.26
N VAL A 62 -0.35 10.51 -2.73
CA VAL A 62 0.86 9.69 -2.86
C VAL A 62 1.08 9.31 -4.32
N ILE A 63 0.02 8.88 -5.01
CA ILE A 63 0.12 8.44 -6.40
C ILE A 63 0.46 9.62 -7.33
N GLU A 64 -0.18 10.78 -7.14
CA GLU A 64 0.10 12.00 -7.91
C GLU A 64 1.57 12.40 -7.82
N GLN A 65 2.11 12.44 -6.60
CA GLN A 65 3.45 12.96 -6.32
C GLN A 65 4.57 11.95 -6.58
N SER A 66 4.25 10.66 -6.70
CA SER A 66 5.21 9.57 -6.98
C SER A 66 4.89 8.85 -8.30
N ALA A 67 4.20 9.53 -9.22
CA ALA A 67 3.74 8.88 -10.45
C ALA A 67 4.89 8.40 -11.36
N GLU A 68 6.01 9.12 -11.38
CA GLU A 68 7.19 8.75 -12.18
C GLU A 68 7.87 7.51 -11.61
N GLU A 69 8.06 7.46 -10.29
CA GLU A 69 8.62 6.31 -9.60
C GLU A 69 7.73 5.08 -9.79
N PHE A 70 6.40 5.23 -9.62
CA PHE A 70 5.48 4.12 -9.85
C PHE A 70 5.51 3.59 -11.27
N ARG A 71 5.67 4.45 -12.29
CA ARG A 71 5.81 4.01 -13.68
C ARG A 71 7.13 3.30 -13.96
N ALA A 72 8.20 3.69 -13.26
CA ALA A 72 9.53 3.09 -13.42
C ALA A 72 9.65 1.70 -12.78
N LEU A 73 8.81 1.36 -11.81
CA LEU A 73 8.86 0.06 -11.12
C LEU A 73 8.49 -1.08 -12.08
N GLN A 74 9.31 -2.13 -12.10
CA GLN A 74 9.14 -3.31 -12.93
C GLN A 74 8.54 -4.47 -12.10
N LEU A 75 7.31 -4.27 -11.59
CA LEU A 75 6.56 -5.27 -10.83
C LEU A 75 5.05 -5.04 -10.98
N PRO A 76 4.19 -6.05 -10.74
CA PRO A 76 2.74 -5.89 -10.77
C PRO A 76 2.27 -4.83 -9.77
N LYS A 77 1.37 -3.95 -10.20
CA LYS A 77 0.88 -2.82 -9.39
C LYS A 77 -0.64 -2.76 -9.39
N PHE A 78 -1.21 -2.52 -8.20
CA PHE A 78 -2.64 -2.36 -7.99
C PHE A 78 -2.93 -0.95 -7.49
N PHE A 79 -3.73 -0.20 -8.24
CA PHE A 79 -4.10 1.18 -7.90
C PHE A 79 -5.61 1.37 -7.92
N SER A 80 -6.11 2.40 -7.25
CA SER A 80 -7.48 2.84 -7.43
C SER A 80 -7.73 3.26 -8.89
N TRP A 81 -8.95 3.03 -9.42
CA TRP A 81 -9.32 3.49 -10.77
C TRP A 81 -9.10 4.98 -10.99
N ARG A 82 -9.17 5.78 -9.92
CA ARG A 82 -8.93 7.23 -9.97
C ARG A 82 -7.49 7.56 -10.39
N ALA A 83 -6.54 6.70 -10.04
CA ALA A 83 -5.11 6.89 -10.31
C ALA A 83 -4.74 6.88 -11.80
N ARG A 84 -5.62 6.36 -12.68
CA ARG A 84 -5.35 6.32 -14.12
C ARG A 84 -5.06 7.68 -14.75
N ARG A 85 -5.55 8.76 -14.14
CA ARG A 85 -5.28 10.14 -14.58
C ARG A 85 -3.80 10.55 -14.40
N TYR A 86 -3.11 9.92 -13.46
CA TYR A 86 -1.70 10.17 -13.17
C TYR A 86 -0.77 9.15 -13.84
N LEU A 87 -1.20 7.88 -13.91
CA LEU A 87 -0.35 6.76 -14.31
C LEU A 87 -0.58 6.29 -15.76
N GLY A 88 -1.73 6.62 -16.36
CA GLY A 88 -2.10 6.09 -17.68
C GLY A 88 -2.45 4.61 -17.63
N MET A 89 -2.27 3.92 -18.76
CA MET A 89 -2.50 2.48 -18.90
C MET A 89 -1.17 1.79 -19.21
N ALA A 90 -0.88 0.70 -18.48
CA ALA A 90 0.31 -0.12 -18.69
C ALA A 90 -0.03 -1.59 -18.35
N GLU A 91 0.69 -2.55 -18.92
CA GLU A 91 0.42 -3.99 -18.77
C GLU A 91 0.61 -4.47 -17.32
N ASP A 92 1.53 -3.85 -16.59
CA ASP A 92 1.84 -4.17 -15.19
C ASP A 92 0.99 -3.41 -14.17
N ILE A 93 0.02 -2.61 -14.63
CA ILE A 93 -0.91 -1.85 -13.78
C ILE A 93 -2.32 -2.44 -13.86
N THR A 94 -2.84 -2.81 -12.71
CA THR A 94 -4.23 -3.23 -12.53
C THR A 94 -4.99 -2.20 -11.71
N TYR A 95 -6.10 -1.70 -12.24
CA TYR A 95 -6.95 -0.73 -11.55
C TYR A 95 -8.11 -1.42 -10.83
N LEU A 96 -8.30 -1.03 -9.57
CA LEU A 96 -9.37 -1.48 -8.68
C LEU A 96 -10.50 -0.44 -8.65
N TYR A 97 -11.74 -0.88 -8.70
CA TYR A 97 -12.90 -0.02 -8.48
C TYR A 97 -13.11 0.18 -6.97
N THR A 98 -12.39 1.14 -6.39
CA THR A 98 -12.41 1.39 -4.95
C THR A 98 -13.47 2.40 -4.51
N THR A 99 -13.90 2.33 -3.25
CA THR A 99 -14.91 3.21 -2.64
C THR A 99 -14.62 3.51 -1.17
N TYR A 100 -15.03 4.71 -0.74
CA TYR A 100 -14.92 5.22 0.65
C TYR A 100 -16.21 5.05 1.48
N THR A 101 -17.24 4.39 0.96
CA THR A 101 -18.46 4.17 1.76
C THR A 101 -18.18 3.29 2.96
N THR A 102 -19.15 3.19 3.90
CA THR A 102 -19.07 2.28 5.06
C THR A 102 -18.40 0.97 4.67
N PRO A 103 -17.29 0.58 5.33
CA PRO A 103 -16.47 -0.55 4.91
C PRO A 103 -17.25 -1.86 4.86
N LYS A 104 -17.03 -2.62 3.79
CA LYS A 104 -17.43 -4.01 3.63
C LYS A 104 -16.24 -4.77 3.08
N PHE A 105 -16.13 -6.04 3.37
CA PHE A 105 -15.05 -6.87 2.85
C PHE A 105 -15.45 -7.48 1.52
N ALA A 106 -14.72 -7.15 0.44
CA ALA A 106 -14.92 -7.77 -0.87
C ALA A 106 -14.25 -9.16 -0.90
N THR A 107 -15.03 -10.18 -1.09
CA THR A 107 -14.53 -11.55 -1.34
C THR A 107 -14.20 -11.77 -2.83
N ASP A 108 -14.63 -10.86 -3.69
CA ASP A 108 -14.32 -10.81 -5.12
C ASP A 108 -13.97 -9.36 -5.52
N VAL A 109 -12.71 -9.13 -5.87
CA VAL A 109 -12.19 -7.80 -6.22
C VAL A 109 -12.41 -7.41 -7.69
N CYS A 110 -13.05 -8.28 -8.50
CA CYS A 110 -13.46 -7.92 -9.85
C CYS A 110 -14.57 -6.86 -9.87
N GLY A 111 -15.30 -6.73 -8.77
CA GLY A 111 -16.28 -5.70 -8.54
C GLY A 111 -15.74 -4.54 -7.70
N ARG A 112 -16.55 -4.12 -6.71
CA ARG A 112 -16.22 -3.02 -5.80
C ARG A 112 -15.29 -3.50 -4.68
N VAL A 113 -14.29 -2.68 -4.37
CA VAL A 113 -13.34 -2.88 -3.25
C VAL A 113 -13.49 -1.71 -2.28
N TRP A 114 -13.51 -1.97 -0.98
CA TRP A 114 -13.64 -0.93 0.05
C TRP A 114 -12.29 -0.52 0.60
N GLU A 115 -12.07 0.79 0.74
CA GLU A 115 -10.76 1.32 1.17
C GLU A 115 -10.53 1.22 2.68
N GLY A 116 -11.60 1.27 3.50
CA GLY A 116 -11.50 1.12 4.96
C GLY A 116 -10.46 2.05 5.61
N ALA A 117 -10.31 3.26 5.08
CA ALA A 117 -9.33 4.28 5.47
C ALA A 117 -7.85 3.84 5.37
N THR A 118 -7.55 2.63 4.86
CA THR A 118 -6.17 2.13 4.78
C THR A 118 -5.92 1.23 3.56
N VAL A 119 -4.74 1.38 2.95
CA VAL A 119 -4.29 0.49 1.87
C VAL A 119 -4.16 -0.97 2.33
N THR A 120 -3.88 -1.20 3.61
CA THR A 120 -3.82 -2.53 4.21
C THR A 120 -5.14 -3.28 4.04
N TYR A 121 -6.27 -2.59 4.24
CA TYR A 121 -7.59 -3.19 4.07
C TYR A 121 -7.87 -3.60 2.62
N VAL A 122 -7.40 -2.81 1.66
CA VAL A 122 -7.49 -3.16 0.23
C VAL A 122 -6.63 -4.38 -0.09
N ALA A 123 -5.42 -4.44 0.44
CA ALA A 123 -4.52 -5.58 0.23
C ALA A 123 -5.04 -6.87 0.87
N LEU A 124 -5.71 -6.80 2.02
CA LEU A 124 -6.39 -7.96 2.63
C LEU A 124 -7.48 -8.53 1.71
N GLN A 125 -8.27 -7.67 1.05
CA GLN A 125 -9.28 -8.09 0.09
C GLN A 125 -8.65 -8.72 -1.17
N LEU A 126 -7.52 -8.17 -1.65
CA LEU A 126 -6.73 -8.77 -2.74
C LEU A 126 -6.17 -10.14 -2.34
N ALA A 127 -5.55 -10.25 -1.16
CA ALA A 127 -4.99 -11.51 -0.65
C ALA A 127 -6.08 -12.59 -0.51
N TYR A 128 -7.25 -12.21 0.01
CA TYR A 128 -8.40 -13.12 0.09
C TYR A 128 -8.85 -13.60 -1.30
N HIS A 129 -9.01 -12.68 -2.25
CA HIS A 129 -9.40 -13.01 -3.62
C HIS A 129 -8.39 -13.93 -4.31
N MET A 130 -7.10 -13.75 -4.05
CA MET A 130 -6.02 -14.59 -4.58
C MET A 130 -5.93 -15.96 -3.89
N GLY A 131 -6.69 -16.18 -2.81
CA GLY A 131 -6.81 -17.47 -2.14
C GLY A 131 -5.76 -17.74 -1.07
N PHE A 132 -5.02 -16.73 -0.61
CA PHE A 132 -4.09 -16.91 0.49
C PHE A 132 -4.82 -17.35 1.77
N SER A 133 -4.31 -18.39 2.42
CA SER A 133 -4.89 -18.94 3.66
C SER A 133 -4.36 -18.25 4.92
N THR A 134 -3.21 -17.62 4.82
CA THR A 134 -2.54 -16.93 5.93
C THR A 134 -1.98 -15.61 5.45
N VAL A 135 -2.27 -14.54 6.18
CA VAL A 135 -1.76 -13.20 5.92
C VAL A 135 -0.99 -12.69 7.14
N ILE A 136 0.24 -12.28 6.93
CA ILE A 136 1.14 -11.80 7.99
C ILE A 136 1.44 -10.33 7.75
N LEU A 137 1.23 -9.49 8.76
CA LEU A 137 1.49 -8.05 8.69
C LEU A 137 2.89 -7.74 9.22
N VAL A 138 3.65 -6.93 8.46
CA VAL A 138 5.00 -6.49 8.81
C VAL A 138 5.10 -4.99 8.55
N GLY A 139 5.62 -4.22 9.50
CA GLY A 139 5.72 -2.77 9.36
C GLY A 139 4.38 -2.02 9.32
N VAL A 140 3.32 -2.65 9.84
CA VAL A 140 1.99 -2.04 10.00
C VAL A 140 1.84 -1.62 11.46
N ASP A 141 2.49 -0.50 11.82
CA ASP A 141 2.68 -0.10 13.22
C ASP A 141 1.44 0.58 13.83
N HIS A 142 0.55 1.06 12.99
CA HIS A 142 -0.70 1.75 13.37
C HIS A 142 -0.51 2.83 14.45
N SER A 143 0.64 3.49 14.43
CA SER A 143 0.96 4.60 15.33
C SER A 143 1.52 5.77 14.52
N PHE A 144 0.94 6.95 14.74
CA PHE A 144 1.36 8.17 14.06
C PHE A 144 1.58 9.30 15.05
N VAL A 145 2.71 9.97 14.94
CA VAL A 145 2.99 11.21 15.65
C VAL A 145 2.43 12.35 14.78
N THR A 146 1.15 12.67 14.99
CA THR A 146 0.47 13.75 14.25
C THR A 146 -0.41 14.57 15.18
N GLN A 147 -0.68 15.83 14.79
CA GLN A 147 -1.65 16.69 15.45
C GLN A 147 -2.58 17.26 14.39
N GLY A 148 -3.89 17.18 14.62
CA GLY A 148 -4.90 17.73 13.73
C GLY A 148 -6.08 16.78 13.51
N LYS A 149 -7.00 17.21 12.67
CA LYS A 149 -8.19 16.42 12.34
C LYS A 149 -7.86 15.38 11.26
N PRO A 150 -8.41 14.14 11.34
CA PRO A 150 -8.29 13.15 10.30
C PRO A 150 -8.61 13.71 8.91
N ASN A 151 -7.95 13.18 7.89
CA ASN A 151 -8.14 13.56 6.48
C ASN A 151 -7.80 15.02 6.12
N THR A 152 -7.25 15.81 7.05
CA THR A 152 -6.73 17.15 6.73
C THR A 152 -5.46 17.01 5.89
N THR A 153 -5.41 17.71 4.75
CA THR A 153 -4.20 17.76 3.93
C THR A 153 -3.18 18.71 4.56
N VAL A 154 -1.98 18.21 4.78
CA VAL A 154 -0.84 18.95 5.31
C VAL A 154 0.35 18.83 4.37
N GLN A 155 1.31 19.74 4.50
CA GLN A 155 2.58 19.68 3.76
C GLN A 155 3.70 19.33 4.73
N SER A 156 4.55 18.38 4.36
CA SER A 156 5.70 17.98 5.17
C SER A 156 6.76 19.10 5.17
N GLU A 157 7.32 19.37 6.34
CA GLU A 157 8.46 20.28 6.51
C GLU A 157 9.81 19.56 6.36
N GLY A 158 9.82 18.27 6.28
CA GLY A 158 10.98 17.35 6.24
C GLY A 158 10.83 16.28 7.31
N ASP A 159 11.84 15.49 7.54
CA ASP A 159 11.93 14.35 8.46
C ASP A 159 10.61 13.68 8.84
N ASP A 160 10.42 12.45 8.38
CA ASP A 160 9.19 11.70 8.62
C ASP A 160 9.40 10.65 9.73
N PRO A 161 8.91 10.90 10.95
CA PRO A 161 9.05 9.95 12.06
C PRO A 161 8.09 8.76 11.97
N ASN A 162 7.09 8.83 11.10
CA ASN A 162 5.99 7.86 11.03
C ASN A 162 6.28 6.70 10.07
N HIS A 163 7.38 6.79 9.30
CA HIS A 163 7.73 5.78 8.30
C HIS A 163 9.18 5.30 8.46
N PHE A 164 9.48 4.16 7.84
CA PHE A 164 10.83 3.57 7.88
C PHE A 164 11.88 4.47 7.23
N SER A 165 11.52 5.26 6.25
CA SER A 165 12.41 6.21 5.58
C SER A 165 12.07 7.64 6.00
N SER A 166 13.08 8.42 6.40
CA SER A 166 12.91 9.86 6.65
C SER A 166 12.55 10.64 5.38
N ALA A 167 12.86 10.09 4.20
CA ALA A 167 12.50 10.64 2.90
C ALA A 167 11.08 10.26 2.45
N TYR A 168 10.34 9.49 3.24
CA TYR A 168 9.02 8.99 2.84
C TYR A 168 8.05 10.12 2.53
N PHE A 169 7.88 11.07 3.43
CA PHE A 169 7.25 12.35 3.18
C PHE A 169 8.29 13.46 3.31
N GLY A 170 9.18 13.54 2.32
CA GLY A 170 10.21 14.58 2.27
C GLY A 170 9.61 15.99 2.24
N LYS A 171 10.46 17.00 2.41
CA LYS A 171 10.05 18.41 2.45
C LYS A 171 9.22 18.79 1.24
N GLY A 172 8.06 19.39 1.49
CA GLY A 172 7.11 19.80 0.45
C GLY A 172 6.11 18.73 0.04
N PHE A 173 6.26 17.47 0.47
CA PHE A 173 5.31 16.42 0.15
C PHE A 173 3.95 16.67 0.81
N ARG A 174 2.88 16.59 0.04
CA ARG A 174 1.50 16.76 0.54
C ARG A 174 0.94 15.40 0.96
N TRP A 175 0.39 15.32 2.15
CA TRP A 175 -0.22 14.09 2.65
C TRP A 175 -1.44 14.40 3.51
N GLN A 176 -2.25 13.40 3.79
CA GLN A 176 -3.44 13.53 4.64
C GLN A 176 -3.16 12.90 6.00
N LEU A 177 -3.58 13.60 7.05
CA LEU A 177 -3.53 13.06 8.41
C LEU A 177 -4.37 11.79 8.47
N PRO A 178 -3.86 10.72 9.12
CA PRO A 178 -4.54 9.43 9.16
C PRO A 178 -5.85 9.51 9.94
N ASP A 179 -6.79 8.69 9.52
CA ASP A 179 -8.03 8.41 10.24
C ASP A 179 -7.85 7.09 11.00
N LEU A 180 -7.22 7.18 12.17
CA LEU A 180 -6.88 6.00 12.97
C LEU A 180 -8.13 5.31 13.52
N GLU A 181 -9.16 6.08 13.90
CA GLU A 181 -10.41 5.53 14.44
C GLU A 181 -11.14 4.65 13.40
N THR A 182 -11.17 5.08 12.13
CA THR A 182 -11.81 4.28 11.07
C THR A 182 -10.95 3.09 10.63
N SER A 183 -9.63 3.16 10.80
CA SER A 183 -8.70 2.11 10.35
C SER A 183 -8.44 1.01 11.37
N GLU A 184 -8.93 1.17 12.61
CA GLU A 184 -8.95 0.12 13.65
C GLU A 184 -10.06 -0.91 13.38
#